data_ad9e4cec24ab59f22bb23d7cfee3c47c
#
_entry.id   ad9e4cec24ab59f22bb23d7cfee3c47c
#
_cell.length_a   1.000
_cell.length_b   1.000
_cell.length_c   1.000
_cell.angle_alpha   90.00
_cell.angle_beta   90.00
_cell.angle_gamma   90.00
#
_symmetry.space_group_name_H-M   'P 1'
#
loop_
_entity.id
_entity.type
_entity.pdbx_description
1 polymer ?
#
loop_
_entity_poly.entity_id
_entity_poly.type
_entity_poly.pdbx_seq_one_letter_code
_entity_poly.pdbx_strand_id
1 'polypeptide(L)'
;MKISILGTNGFLSTAIAQYANEAGWNLDMYGLDEPTAHKFDNFYKVNLMDAELDCSGLLTSDIIVYAIGAGIQANLKEGFNLIYNLNVTAPVTICNKLKELGYEGRFVTFGSVFEMGETHEERFFTEEDVLTSTCPAPNDYTVSKRMLSSFVSSYKHDFTHWHFYIPTIYGAGENPKRL
;
A
#
# COMPACT_ATOMS: atom_id res chain seq x y z
N MET A 1 -0.01 -18.13 -11.48
CA MET A 1 0.56 -17.12 -10.61
C MET A 1 -0.35 -16.96 -9.41
N LYS A 2 0.22 -16.76 -8.22
CA LYS A 2 -0.54 -16.51 -6.99
C LYS A 2 -0.25 -15.09 -6.49
N ILE A 3 -1.28 -14.34 -6.17
CA ILE A 3 -1.19 -12.99 -5.61
C ILE A 3 -1.92 -12.93 -4.26
N SER A 4 -1.29 -12.31 -3.27
CA SER A 4 -1.91 -11.95 -2.00
C SER A 4 -2.07 -10.43 -1.92
N ILE A 5 -3.27 -9.95 -1.61
CA ILE A 5 -3.56 -8.53 -1.47
C ILE A 5 -3.98 -8.22 -0.02
N LEU A 6 -3.25 -7.33 0.62
CA LEU A 6 -3.60 -6.76 1.91
C LEU A 6 -4.39 -5.47 1.67
N GLY A 7 -5.64 -5.47 2.15
CA GLY A 7 -6.66 -4.46 1.83
C GLY A 7 -7.72 -5.00 0.90
N THR A 8 -9.00 -4.98 1.29
CA THR A 8 -10.06 -5.75 0.63
C THR A 8 -11.02 -4.91 -0.21
N ASN A 9 -11.52 -3.80 0.32
CA ASN A 9 -12.59 -3.00 -0.29
C ASN A 9 -12.14 -1.59 -0.70
N GLY A 10 -10.82 -1.36 -0.80
CA GLY A 10 -10.27 -0.10 -1.30
C GLY A 10 -10.36 -0.02 -2.83
N PHE A 11 -10.39 1.20 -3.37
CA PHE A 11 -10.47 1.41 -4.82
C PHE A 11 -9.32 0.72 -5.58
N LEU A 12 -8.07 0.94 -5.12
CA LEU A 12 -6.88 0.36 -5.76
C LEU A 12 -6.85 -1.18 -5.61
N SER A 13 -7.10 -1.70 -4.40
CA SER A 13 -7.09 -3.14 -4.15
C SER A 13 -8.14 -3.87 -4.97
N THR A 14 -9.33 -3.29 -5.11
CA THR A 14 -10.42 -3.84 -5.94
C THR A 14 -10.01 -3.90 -7.41
N ALA A 15 -9.42 -2.84 -7.96
CA ALA A 15 -8.96 -2.82 -9.34
C ALA A 15 -7.88 -3.87 -9.62
N ILE A 16 -6.91 -4.01 -8.70
CA ILE A 16 -5.84 -5.04 -8.82
C ILE A 16 -6.44 -6.44 -8.73
N ALA A 17 -7.38 -6.67 -7.82
CA ALA A 17 -8.04 -7.97 -7.65
C ALA A 17 -8.88 -8.36 -8.87
N GLN A 18 -9.60 -7.41 -9.47
CA GLN A 18 -10.35 -7.63 -10.71
C GLN A 18 -9.41 -8.03 -11.85
N TYR A 19 -8.30 -7.32 -12.01
CA TYR A 19 -7.28 -7.67 -13.00
C TYR A 19 -6.70 -9.08 -12.77
N ALA A 20 -6.40 -9.44 -11.51
CA ALA A 20 -5.90 -10.77 -11.17
C ALA A 20 -6.91 -11.86 -11.55
N ASN A 21 -8.20 -11.64 -11.31
CA ASN A 21 -9.27 -12.54 -11.73
C ASN A 21 -9.35 -12.69 -13.26
N GLU A 22 -9.28 -11.58 -14.01
CA GLU A 22 -9.30 -11.59 -15.48
C GLU A 22 -8.09 -12.33 -16.05
N ALA A 23 -6.94 -12.20 -15.39
CA ALA A 23 -5.71 -12.90 -15.75
C ALA A 23 -5.68 -14.38 -15.32
N GLY A 24 -6.70 -14.85 -14.59
CA GLY A 24 -6.77 -16.23 -14.11
C GLY A 24 -5.76 -16.56 -13.00
N TRP A 25 -5.39 -15.58 -12.18
CA TRP A 25 -4.47 -15.79 -11.07
C TRP A 25 -5.19 -16.27 -9.82
N ASN A 26 -4.51 -17.07 -9.00
CA ASN A 26 -5.02 -17.41 -7.66
C ASN A 26 -4.90 -16.18 -6.77
N LEU A 27 -5.99 -15.82 -6.09
CA LEU A 27 -6.12 -14.59 -5.33
C LEU A 27 -6.46 -14.85 -3.86
N ASP A 28 -5.53 -14.53 -2.97
CA ASP A 28 -5.76 -14.51 -1.53
C ASP A 28 -5.93 -13.05 -1.05
N MET A 29 -6.95 -12.80 -0.24
CA MET A 29 -7.29 -11.47 0.27
C MET A 29 -7.14 -11.41 1.80
N TYR A 30 -6.54 -10.32 2.29
CA TYR A 30 -6.31 -10.05 3.71
C TYR A 30 -6.91 -8.71 4.09
N GLY A 31 -7.77 -8.64 5.10
CA GLY A 31 -8.37 -7.37 5.53
C GLY A 31 -9.41 -7.50 6.63
N LEU A 32 -10.04 -6.39 6.97
CA LEU A 32 -11.06 -6.32 8.02
C LEU A 32 -12.34 -7.04 7.63
N ASP A 33 -12.78 -6.82 6.40
CA ASP A 33 -14.04 -7.30 5.87
C ASP A 33 -13.83 -8.05 4.55
N GLU A 34 -14.65 -9.04 4.32
CA GLU A 34 -14.62 -9.84 3.10
C GLU A 34 -14.86 -8.98 1.86
N PRO A 35 -14.14 -9.23 0.75
CA PRO A 35 -14.36 -8.51 -0.51
C PRO A 35 -15.76 -8.69 -1.05
N THR A 36 -16.35 -7.60 -1.55
CA THR A 36 -17.74 -7.61 -2.08
C THR A 36 -17.80 -7.40 -3.60
N ALA A 37 -16.74 -6.90 -4.23
CA ALA A 37 -16.74 -6.44 -5.62
C ALA A 37 -16.05 -7.38 -6.61
N HIS A 38 -15.42 -8.46 -6.15
CA HIS A 38 -14.67 -9.40 -6.99
C HIS A 38 -14.59 -10.79 -6.35
N LYS A 39 -14.18 -11.79 -7.14
CA LYS A 39 -13.92 -13.15 -6.65
C LYS A 39 -12.55 -13.23 -5.97
N PHE A 40 -12.38 -14.23 -5.13
CA PHE A 40 -11.11 -14.57 -4.46
C PHE A 40 -11.13 -16.07 -4.13
N ASP A 41 -9.93 -16.65 -3.93
CA ASP A 41 -9.81 -18.05 -3.54
C ASP A 41 -9.93 -18.20 -2.02
N ASN A 42 -9.19 -17.36 -1.27
CA ASN A 42 -9.23 -17.36 0.19
C ASN A 42 -9.33 -15.94 0.74
N PHE A 43 -10.04 -15.81 1.87
CA PHE A 43 -10.09 -14.59 2.65
C PHE A 43 -9.56 -14.84 4.07
N TYR A 44 -8.67 -13.98 4.51
CA TYR A 44 -8.09 -13.99 5.86
C TYR A 44 -8.46 -12.70 6.56
N LYS A 45 -9.27 -12.80 7.61
CA LYS A 45 -9.64 -11.64 8.42
C LYS A 45 -8.45 -11.19 9.25
N VAL A 46 -7.97 -9.98 9.02
CA VAL A 46 -6.84 -9.39 9.74
C VAL A 46 -7.13 -7.92 10.08
N ASN A 47 -6.73 -7.51 11.28
CA ASN A 47 -6.70 -6.11 11.71
C ASN A 47 -5.28 -5.75 12.12
N LEU A 48 -4.58 -4.99 11.28
CA LEU A 48 -3.19 -4.59 11.53
C LEU A 48 -3.02 -3.59 12.68
N MET A 49 -4.13 -3.10 13.25
CA MET A 49 -4.10 -2.26 14.45
C MET A 49 -4.08 -3.07 15.74
N ASP A 50 -4.61 -4.29 15.72
CA ASP A 50 -4.78 -5.11 16.91
C ASP A 50 -3.64 -6.10 17.11
N ALA A 51 -3.10 -6.64 16.01
CA ALA A 51 -2.06 -7.66 16.06
C ALA A 51 -1.14 -7.60 14.84
N GLU A 52 0.07 -8.12 15.00
CA GLU A 52 0.98 -8.36 13.89
C GLU A 52 0.45 -9.49 13.00
N LEU A 53 0.58 -9.32 11.68
CA LEU A 53 0.22 -10.32 10.70
C LEU A 53 1.17 -11.52 10.79
N ASP A 54 0.63 -12.73 10.84
CA ASP A 54 1.38 -13.93 10.53
C ASP A 54 1.66 -13.98 9.02
N CYS A 55 2.91 -13.74 8.64
CA CYS A 55 3.33 -13.70 7.25
C CYS A 55 3.58 -15.09 6.63
N SER A 56 3.46 -16.18 7.40
CA SER A 56 3.74 -17.54 6.89
C SER A 56 2.86 -17.91 5.68
N GLY A 57 1.58 -17.53 5.72
CA GLY A 57 0.63 -17.74 4.62
C GLY A 57 0.97 -16.95 3.35
N LEU A 58 1.73 -15.86 3.46
CA LEU A 58 2.13 -15.03 2.33
C LEU A 58 3.29 -15.61 1.51
N LEU A 59 4.10 -16.49 2.10
CA LEU A 59 5.34 -17.00 1.47
C LEU A 59 5.13 -17.77 0.18
N THR A 60 3.94 -18.30 -0.03
CA THR A 60 3.58 -19.05 -1.26
C THR A 60 3.12 -18.15 -2.40
N SER A 61 3.06 -16.83 -2.19
CA SER A 61 2.61 -15.87 -3.20
C SER A 61 3.76 -15.40 -4.07
N ASP A 62 3.55 -15.39 -5.38
CA ASP A 62 4.50 -14.80 -6.35
C ASP A 62 4.57 -13.28 -6.17
N ILE A 63 3.43 -12.67 -5.79
CA ILE A 63 3.30 -11.23 -5.56
C ILE A 63 2.47 -10.99 -4.28
N ILE A 64 2.97 -10.14 -3.41
CA ILE A 64 2.25 -9.61 -2.25
C ILE A 64 2.04 -8.11 -2.47
N VAL A 65 0.79 -7.66 -2.39
CA VAL A 65 0.42 -6.24 -2.58
C VAL A 65 -0.08 -5.67 -1.26
N TYR A 66 0.58 -4.65 -0.75
CA TYR A 66 0.12 -3.89 0.40
C TYR A 66 -0.68 -2.66 -0.07
N ALA A 67 -2.00 -2.78 -0.13
CA ALA A 67 -2.91 -1.75 -0.62
C ALA A 67 -3.73 -1.08 0.52
N ILE A 68 -3.25 -1.19 1.76
CA ILE A 68 -3.85 -0.53 2.92
C ILE A 68 -3.23 0.86 3.10
N GLY A 69 -4.04 1.84 3.50
CA GLY A 69 -3.58 3.17 3.84
C GLY A 69 -4.65 3.98 4.53
N ALA A 70 -4.21 5.03 5.24
CA ALA A 70 -5.06 5.96 5.97
C ALA A 70 -4.59 7.40 5.76
N GLY A 71 -5.45 8.39 6.07
CA GLY A 71 -5.11 9.81 6.05
C GLY A 71 -5.34 10.54 4.72
N ILE A 72 -5.71 9.83 3.66
CA ILE A 72 -5.95 10.45 2.35
C ILE A 72 -7.29 11.21 2.29
N GLN A 73 -8.26 10.83 3.11
CA GLN A 73 -9.59 11.45 3.13
C GLN A 73 -9.68 12.45 4.28
N ALA A 74 -9.47 13.72 4.00
CA ALA A 74 -9.50 14.80 5.00
C ALA A 74 -10.82 14.88 5.82
N ASN A 75 -11.93 14.43 5.23
CA ASN A 75 -13.24 14.42 5.88
C ASN A 75 -13.39 13.32 6.96
N LEU A 76 -12.55 12.27 6.94
CA LEU A 76 -12.63 11.19 7.94
C LEU A 76 -11.95 11.54 9.26
N LYS A 77 -11.11 12.58 9.31
CA LYS A 77 -10.35 13.00 10.51
C LYS A 77 -9.65 11.83 11.21
N GLU A 78 -9.03 10.97 10.41
CA GLU A 78 -8.29 9.81 10.91
C GLU A 78 -7.15 10.26 11.82
N GLY A 79 -7.03 9.62 13.00
CA GLY A 79 -6.02 9.97 13.98
C GLY A 79 -4.60 9.58 13.52
N PHE A 80 -3.59 10.32 13.97
CA PHE A 80 -2.19 10.10 13.58
C PHE A 80 -1.73 8.66 13.85
N ASN A 81 -2.15 8.03 14.95
CA ASN A 81 -1.80 6.64 15.25
C ASN A 81 -2.24 5.67 14.15
N LEU A 82 -3.44 5.84 13.60
CA LEU A 82 -3.94 5.03 12.49
C LEU A 82 -3.10 5.27 11.23
N ILE A 83 -2.84 6.55 10.91
CA ILE A 83 -2.09 6.94 9.73
C ILE A 83 -0.67 6.35 9.75
N TYR A 84 0.08 6.57 10.83
CA TYR A 84 1.46 6.08 10.92
C TYR A 84 1.53 4.56 11.04
N ASN A 85 0.58 3.93 11.74
CA ASN A 85 0.58 2.47 11.83
C ASN A 85 0.34 1.83 10.46
N LEU A 86 -0.71 2.23 9.75
CA LEU A 86 -1.06 1.60 8.47
C LEU A 86 -0.15 2.03 7.32
N ASN A 87 0.35 3.27 7.32
CA ASN A 87 1.19 3.74 6.22
C ASN A 87 2.68 3.43 6.40
N VAL A 88 3.15 3.19 7.63
CA VAL A 88 4.58 3.01 7.92
C VAL A 88 4.84 1.72 8.70
N THR A 89 4.34 1.61 9.94
CA THR A 89 4.73 0.52 10.84
C THR A 89 4.35 -0.84 10.27
N ALA A 90 3.12 -1.02 9.84
CA ALA A 90 2.64 -2.29 9.32
C ALA A 90 3.40 -2.77 8.06
N PRO A 91 3.55 -1.97 6.97
CA PRO A 91 4.29 -2.43 5.80
C PRO A 91 5.78 -2.65 6.09
N VAL A 92 6.41 -1.86 6.96
CA VAL A 92 7.80 -2.07 7.39
C VAL A 92 7.94 -3.37 8.19
N THR A 93 7.03 -3.64 9.13
CA THR A 93 7.03 -4.89 9.92
C THR A 93 6.85 -6.10 9.01
N ILE A 94 5.89 -6.04 8.07
CA ILE A 94 5.66 -7.12 7.10
C ILE A 94 6.91 -7.34 6.23
N CYS A 95 7.52 -6.27 5.71
CA CYS A 95 8.74 -6.35 4.92
C CYS A 95 9.88 -7.05 5.68
N ASN A 96 10.11 -6.70 6.95
CA ASN A 96 11.13 -7.33 7.79
C ASN A 96 10.82 -8.81 8.04
N LYS A 97 9.56 -9.14 8.34
CA LYS A 97 9.14 -10.55 8.53
C LYS A 97 9.29 -11.37 7.26
N LEU A 98 8.93 -10.84 6.10
CA LEU A 98 9.12 -11.50 4.81
C LEU A 98 10.61 -11.80 4.56
N LYS A 99 11.50 -10.85 4.90
CA LYS A 99 12.94 -11.04 4.83
C LYS A 99 13.43 -12.13 5.78
N GLU A 100 13.03 -12.10 7.05
CA GLU A 100 13.38 -13.10 8.06
C GLU A 100 12.92 -14.51 7.67
N LEU A 101 11.78 -14.63 7.00
CA LEU A 101 11.20 -15.88 6.54
C LEU A 101 11.73 -16.34 5.16
N GLY A 102 12.65 -15.60 4.56
CA GLY A 102 13.27 -15.96 3.28
C GLY A 102 12.33 -15.87 2.08
N TYR A 103 11.43 -14.88 2.06
CA TYR A 103 10.55 -14.66 0.91
C TYR A 103 11.37 -14.29 -0.33
N GLU A 104 11.06 -14.89 -1.48
CA GLU A 104 11.78 -14.69 -2.75
C GLU A 104 10.92 -14.03 -3.84
N GLY A 105 9.64 -13.77 -3.58
CA GLY A 105 8.72 -13.17 -4.55
C GLY A 105 8.85 -11.65 -4.66
N ARG A 106 7.73 -10.99 -4.95
CA ARG A 106 7.66 -9.54 -5.11
C ARG A 106 6.74 -8.93 -4.05
N PHE A 107 7.25 -7.98 -3.29
CA PHE A 107 6.45 -7.17 -2.38
C PHE A 107 6.18 -5.80 -3.01
N VAL A 108 4.90 -5.41 -3.07
CA VAL A 108 4.45 -4.18 -3.72
C VAL A 108 3.85 -3.25 -2.68
N THR A 109 4.35 -2.02 -2.64
CA THR A 109 3.82 -0.95 -1.78
C THR A 109 3.59 0.32 -2.60
N PHE A 110 2.84 1.26 -2.04
CA PHE A 110 2.43 2.47 -2.74
C PHE A 110 2.80 3.73 -1.97
N GLY A 111 3.59 4.57 -2.62
CA GLY A 111 3.78 5.98 -2.31
C GLY A 111 2.70 6.85 -2.96
N SER A 112 2.93 8.15 -2.95
CA SER A 112 1.99 9.13 -3.48
C SER A 112 2.74 10.33 -4.07
N VAL A 113 2.22 10.91 -5.14
CA VAL A 113 2.72 12.21 -5.65
C VAL A 113 2.60 13.34 -4.60
N PHE A 114 1.71 13.19 -3.60
CA PHE A 114 1.61 14.15 -2.49
C PHE A 114 2.84 14.18 -1.60
N GLU A 115 3.75 13.20 -1.71
CA GLU A 115 5.03 13.22 -1.03
C GLU A 115 5.94 14.36 -1.50
N MET A 116 5.68 14.93 -2.69
CA MET A 116 6.32 16.16 -3.13
C MET A 116 6.13 17.30 -2.13
N GLY A 117 4.97 17.37 -1.45
CA GLY A 117 4.62 18.43 -0.52
C GLY A 117 4.18 19.71 -1.23
N GLU A 118 4.22 20.84 -0.50
CA GLU A 118 3.80 22.15 -1.03
C GLU A 118 4.91 22.76 -1.87
N THR A 119 4.69 22.83 -3.18
CA THR A 119 5.62 23.47 -4.13
C THR A 119 4.86 24.36 -5.10
N HIS A 120 5.51 25.43 -5.56
CA HIS A 120 5.02 26.34 -6.58
C HIS A 120 5.78 26.16 -7.90
N GLU A 121 6.62 25.13 -8.02
CA GLU A 121 7.33 24.86 -9.26
C GLU A 121 6.40 24.31 -10.33
N GLU A 122 6.37 24.94 -11.49
CA GLU A 122 5.59 24.52 -12.66
C GLU A 122 6.47 23.68 -13.61
N ARG A 123 6.79 22.45 -13.22
CA ARG A 123 7.53 21.49 -14.04
C ARG A 123 7.06 20.07 -13.81
N PHE A 124 7.48 19.17 -14.66
CA PHE A 124 7.32 17.74 -14.40
C PHE A 124 8.28 17.29 -13.31
N PHE A 125 7.79 16.49 -12.38
CA PHE A 125 8.59 15.89 -11.31
C PHE A 125 8.86 14.43 -11.63
N THR A 126 10.08 13.99 -11.32
CA THR A 126 10.49 12.59 -11.37
C THR A 126 10.25 11.91 -10.03
N GLU A 127 10.38 10.58 -9.98
CA GLU A 127 10.33 9.82 -8.74
C GLU A 127 11.44 10.25 -7.76
N GLU A 128 12.61 10.62 -8.28
CA GLU A 128 13.74 11.14 -7.48
C GLU A 128 13.40 12.49 -6.86
N ASP A 129 12.72 13.38 -7.57
CA ASP A 129 12.24 14.65 -7.01
C ASP A 129 11.27 14.42 -5.85
N VAL A 130 10.38 13.44 -5.97
CA VAL A 130 9.42 13.09 -4.92
C VAL A 130 10.15 12.50 -3.71
N LEU A 131 11.04 11.54 -3.93
CA LEU A 131 11.81 10.86 -2.88
C LEU A 131 12.71 11.82 -2.07
N THR A 132 13.32 12.78 -2.75
CA THR A 132 14.28 13.72 -2.13
C THR A 132 13.67 15.06 -1.74
N SER A 133 12.34 15.21 -1.90
CA SER A 133 11.66 16.47 -1.62
C SER A 133 11.81 16.91 -0.16
N THR A 134 12.23 18.16 0.01
CA THR A 134 12.28 18.88 1.28
C THR A 134 11.17 19.91 1.43
N CYS A 135 10.22 19.98 0.48
CA CYS A 135 9.08 20.89 0.53
C CYS A 135 8.24 20.62 1.79
N PRO A 136 7.61 21.64 2.40
CA PRO A 136 6.75 21.46 3.56
C PRO A 136 5.67 20.40 3.32
N ALA A 137 5.50 19.51 4.27
CA ALA A 137 4.44 18.51 4.24
C ALA A 137 3.16 19.09 4.85
N PRO A 138 2.03 19.09 4.13
CA PRO A 138 0.79 19.72 4.60
C PRO A 138 0.09 18.93 5.72
N ASN A 139 0.39 17.64 5.88
CA ASN A 139 -0.32 16.76 6.81
C ASN A 139 0.45 15.47 7.12
N ASP A 140 -0.05 14.71 8.11
CA ASP A 140 0.51 13.42 8.52
C ASP A 140 0.54 12.36 7.42
N TYR A 141 -0.43 12.40 6.49
CA TYR A 141 -0.43 11.49 5.34
C TYR A 141 0.83 11.67 4.50
N THR A 142 1.15 12.89 4.10
CA THR A 142 2.37 13.21 3.34
C THR A 142 3.63 12.78 4.09
N VAL A 143 3.73 13.08 5.38
CA VAL A 143 4.87 12.68 6.22
C VAL A 143 4.99 11.16 6.27
N SER A 144 3.91 10.46 6.55
CA SER A 144 3.91 8.98 6.67
C SER A 144 4.31 8.30 5.35
N LYS A 145 3.84 8.81 4.21
CA LYS A 145 4.23 8.28 2.90
C LYS A 145 5.72 8.50 2.61
N ARG A 146 6.27 9.69 2.90
CA ARG A 146 7.71 9.95 2.79
C ARG A 146 8.54 9.00 3.66
N MET A 147 8.09 8.68 4.87
CA MET A 147 8.78 7.74 5.75
C MET A 147 8.85 6.34 5.14
N LEU A 148 7.76 5.84 4.56
CA LEU A 148 7.75 4.56 3.87
C LEU A 148 8.67 4.57 2.64
N SER A 149 8.59 5.60 1.80
CA SER A 149 9.44 5.74 0.60
C SER A 149 10.92 5.80 0.97
N SER A 150 11.27 6.54 2.02
CA SER A 150 12.63 6.60 2.55
C SER A 150 13.11 5.23 3.06
N PHE A 151 12.26 4.49 3.76
CA PHE A 151 12.58 3.12 4.17
C PHE A 151 12.84 2.23 2.96
N VAL A 152 11.95 2.22 1.97
CA VAL A 152 12.08 1.36 0.78
C VAL A 152 13.35 1.67 0.00
N SER A 153 13.68 2.95 -0.19
CA SER A 153 14.86 3.37 -0.96
C SER A 153 16.18 3.11 -0.25
N SER A 154 16.18 3.12 1.08
CA SER A 154 17.39 3.01 1.90
C SER A 154 17.66 1.60 2.41
N TYR A 155 16.64 0.76 2.47
CA TYR A 155 16.72 -0.57 3.06
C TYR A 155 17.05 -1.64 2.02
N LYS A 156 18.06 -2.45 2.30
CA LYS A 156 18.43 -3.57 1.41
C LYS A 156 17.50 -4.77 1.63
N HIS A 157 16.74 -5.08 0.60
CA HIS A 157 15.86 -6.25 0.57
C HIS A 157 16.57 -7.46 -0.07
N ASP A 158 16.24 -8.66 0.37
CA ASP A 158 16.71 -9.92 -0.23
C ASP A 158 15.70 -10.46 -1.26
N PHE A 159 14.56 -9.78 -1.42
CA PHE A 159 13.52 -10.02 -2.41
C PHE A 159 13.22 -8.73 -3.22
N THR A 160 12.49 -8.86 -4.31
CA THR A 160 12.10 -7.70 -5.12
C THR A 160 11.04 -6.86 -4.40
N HIS A 161 11.36 -5.61 -4.07
CA HIS A 161 10.41 -4.64 -3.52
C HIS A 161 10.09 -3.57 -4.57
N TRP A 162 8.84 -3.54 -5.05
CA TRP A 162 8.34 -2.50 -5.94
C TRP A 162 7.58 -1.45 -5.13
N HIS A 163 7.96 -0.20 -5.29
CA HIS A 163 7.30 0.94 -4.67
C HIS A 163 6.85 1.92 -5.75
N PHE A 164 5.53 2.13 -5.86
CA PHE A 164 4.97 2.97 -6.91
C PHE A 164 4.44 4.28 -6.33
N TYR A 165 4.94 5.42 -6.80
CA TYR A 165 4.35 6.73 -6.53
C TYR A 165 3.09 6.89 -7.36
N ILE A 166 1.91 6.83 -6.71
CA ILE A 166 0.64 6.89 -7.42
C ILE A 166 0.17 8.33 -7.51
N PRO A 167 -0.22 8.80 -8.71
CA PRO A 167 -0.93 10.06 -8.87
C PRO A 167 -2.36 9.95 -8.33
N THR A 168 -3.14 11.01 -8.43
CA THR A 168 -4.57 10.95 -8.15
C THR A 168 -5.24 9.96 -9.11
N ILE A 169 -5.71 8.85 -8.56
CA ILE A 169 -6.43 7.82 -9.31
C ILE A 169 -7.94 8.06 -9.17
N TYR A 170 -8.66 7.86 -10.25
CA TYR A 170 -10.11 8.03 -10.32
C TYR A 170 -10.73 7.03 -11.31
N GLY A 171 -12.03 6.77 -11.17
CA GLY A 171 -12.73 5.87 -12.07
C GLY A 171 -14.02 5.32 -11.48
N ALA A 172 -14.64 4.37 -12.18
CA ALA A 172 -15.83 3.69 -11.71
C ALA A 172 -15.56 2.95 -10.38
N GLY A 173 -16.40 3.16 -9.38
CA GLY A 173 -16.23 2.58 -8.04
C GLY A 173 -15.43 3.45 -7.06
N GLU A 174 -14.89 4.60 -7.47
CA GLU A 174 -14.25 5.55 -6.57
C GLU A 174 -15.30 6.23 -5.68
N ASN A 175 -14.91 6.55 -4.45
CA ASN A 175 -15.75 7.31 -3.55
C ASN A 175 -15.90 8.76 -4.07
N PRO A 176 -17.11 9.21 -4.42
CA PRO A 176 -17.32 10.56 -4.98
C PRO A 176 -16.94 11.71 -4.04
N LYS A 177 -16.69 11.43 -2.76
CA LYS A 177 -16.20 12.42 -1.78
C LYS A 177 -14.68 12.62 -1.81
N ARG A 178 -13.97 11.89 -2.65
CA ARG A 178 -12.51 12.04 -2.82
C ARG A 178 -12.12 13.02 -3.94
N LEU A 179 -13.08 13.39 -4.77
CA LEU A 179 -12.89 14.31 -5.90
C LEU A 179 -13.35 15.72 -5.55
#